data_aa99bffcd83d95bf615a4bfb87564af3
#
_entry.id   aa99bffcd83d95bf615a4bfb87564af3
#
_cell.length_a   1.000
_cell.length_b   1.000
_cell.length_c   1.000
_cell.angle_alpha   90.00
_cell.angle_beta   90.00
_cell.angle_gamma   90.00
#
_symmetry.space_group_name_H-M   'P 1'
#
loop_
_entity.id
_entity.type
_entity.pdbx_description
1 polymer ?
#
loop_
_entity_poly.entity_id
_entity_poly.type
_entity_poly.pdbx_seq_one_letter_code
_entity_poly.pdbx_strand_id
1 'polypeptide(L)'
;AGAIDTSRDVRLTIEYRHDGKPVVSVPFELYYVASVDAYARFTLAGNFAAYPVTLENLTAAEWTALAETLAAYAARDELAPLDSGKTDAQGTLTFPNTVDRLSPGLYLAVGKKHTAGGYTYTTEPFLVSLPNLENDAWVYDVTASPKHTRTENPPSPSEDTVDRRVIK
;
A
#
# COMPACT_ATOMS: atom_id res chain seq x y z
N ALA A 1 -18.13 -18.35 5.81
CA ALA A 1 -18.69 -17.01 5.73
C ALA A 1 -19.83 -16.97 4.72
N GLY A 2 -20.78 -16.08 4.91
CA GLY A 2 -21.83 -15.85 3.94
C GLY A 2 -21.36 -15.07 2.73
N ALA A 3 -22.32 -14.55 1.96
CA ALA A 3 -22.02 -13.75 0.79
C ALA A 3 -21.51 -12.37 1.17
N ILE A 4 -20.67 -11.82 0.31
CA ILE A 4 -20.23 -10.41 0.44
C ILE A 4 -21.42 -9.51 0.07
N ASP A 5 -21.63 -8.46 0.86
CA ASP A 5 -22.53 -7.36 0.51
C ASP A 5 -21.77 -6.40 -0.42
N THR A 6 -21.98 -6.56 -1.72
CA THR A 6 -21.25 -5.80 -2.73
C THR A 6 -21.69 -4.33 -2.84
N SER A 7 -22.77 -3.95 -2.15
CA SER A 7 -23.24 -2.57 -2.09
C SER A 7 -22.71 -1.78 -0.89
N ARG A 8 -22.04 -2.46 0.03
CA ARG A 8 -21.56 -1.86 1.27
C ARG A 8 -20.22 -1.16 1.07
N ASP A 9 -20.08 0.03 1.64
CA ASP A 9 -18.82 0.77 1.62
C ASP A 9 -17.75 0.04 2.44
N VAL A 10 -16.50 0.13 1.98
CA VAL A 10 -15.36 -0.48 2.66
C VAL A 10 -14.33 0.58 3.05
N ARG A 11 -13.49 0.24 4.01
CA ARG A 11 -12.41 1.12 4.51
C ARG A 11 -11.14 0.34 4.65
N LEU A 12 -10.03 1.04 4.45
CA LEU A 12 -8.70 0.53 4.73
C LEU A 12 -7.96 1.52 5.61
N THR A 13 -7.52 1.07 6.78
CA THR A 13 -6.66 1.85 7.66
C THR A 13 -5.25 1.25 7.61
N ILE A 14 -4.29 2.07 7.26
CA ILE A 14 -2.88 1.71 7.28
C ILE A 14 -2.27 2.21 8.57
N GLU A 15 -1.59 1.32 9.31
CA GLU A 15 -0.81 1.66 10.49
C GLU A 15 0.66 1.42 10.17
N TYR A 16 1.45 2.48 10.14
CA TYR A 16 2.85 2.43 9.78
C TYR A 16 3.70 2.74 10.99
N ARG A 17 4.34 1.69 11.53
CA ARG A 17 5.20 1.81 12.70
C ARG A 17 6.51 1.09 12.47
N HIS A 18 7.56 1.63 13.04
CA HIS A 18 8.86 0.97 13.10
C HIS A 18 9.30 0.90 14.56
N ASP A 19 9.56 -0.31 15.05
CA ASP A 19 9.88 -0.55 16.47
C ASP A 19 8.86 0.12 17.41
N GLY A 20 7.57 0.00 17.06
CA GLY A 20 6.47 0.52 17.85
C GLY A 20 6.24 2.03 17.73
N LYS A 21 7.07 2.74 16.97
CA LYS A 21 6.96 4.20 16.82
C LYS A 21 6.30 4.58 15.50
N PRO A 22 5.43 5.60 15.51
CA PRO A 22 4.79 6.04 14.27
C PRO A 22 5.81 6.51 13.23
N VAL A 23 5.58 6.15 11.98
CA VAL A 23 6.31 6.73 10.86
C VAL A 23 5.37 7.70 10.16
N VAL A 24 5.71 8.99 10.25
CA VAL A 24 4.84 10.10 9.86
C VAL A 24 5.08 10.52 8.42
N SER A 25 4.03 10.91 7.73
CA SER A 25 4.05 11.49 6.38
C SER A 25 4.51 10.54 5.28
N VAL A 26 4.38 9.23 5.48
CA VAL A 26 4.67 8.25 4.42
C VAL A 26 3.55 8.36 3.38
N PRO A 27 3.87 8.69 2.11
CA PRO A 27 2.86 8.78 1.08
C PRO A 27 2.44 7.40 0.59
N PHE A 28 1.13 7.23 0.40
CA PHE A 28 0.55 6.02 -0.19
C PHE A 28 -0.36 6.37 -1.34
N GLU A 29 -0.36 5.50 -2.35
CA GLU A 29 -1.33 5.50 -3.43
C GLU A 29 -2.14 4.22 -3.37
N LEU A 30 -3.45 4.33 -3.60
CA LEU A 30 -4.37 3.19 -3.57
C LEU A 30 -4.98 3.01 -4.96
N TYR A 31 -4.89 1.79 -5.50
CA TYR A 31 -5.41 1.44 -6.81
C TYR A 31 -6.53 0.41 -6.68
N TYR A 32 -7.58 0.59 -7.47
CA TYR A 32 -8.65 -0.40 -7.59
C TYR A 32 -8.28 -1.39 -8.68
N VAL A 33 -7.92 -2.60 -8.29
CA VAL A 33 -7.38 -3.62 -9.21
C VAL A 33 -8.48 -4.48 -9.82
N ALA A 34 -9.46 -4.86 -9.01
CA ALA A 34 -10.50 -5.78 -9.44
C ALA A 34 -11.79 -5.56 -8.67
N SER A 35 -12.91 -5.79 -9.31
CA SER A 35 -14.20 -5.90 -8.64
C SER A 35 -14.30 -7.27 -7.97
N VAL A 36 -15.22 -7.39 -7.02
CA VAL A 36 -15.52 -8.66 -6.35
C VAL A 36 -17.01 -8.90 -6.39
N ASP A 37 -17.43 -10.15 -6.63
CA ASP A 37 -18.85 -10.51 -6.55
C ASP A 37 -19.21 -11.04 -5.15
N ALA A 38 -20.47 -11.38 -4.97
CA ALA A 38 -20.99 -11.88 -3.69
C ALA A 38 -20.29 -13.15 -3.21
N TYR A 39 -19.68 -13.90 -4.12
CA TYR A 39 -19.02 -15.18 -3.84
C TYR A 39 -17.50 -15.05 -3.78
N ALA A 40 -16.98 -13.82 -3.61
CA ALA A 40 -15.56 -13.54 -3.50
C ALA A 40 -14.75 -13.84 -4.77
N ARG A 41 -15.39 -13.78 -5.94
CA ARG A 41 -14.69 -13.92 -7.21
C ARG A 41 -14.30 -12.55 -7.74
N PHE A 42 -13.03 -12.42 -8.14
CA PHE A 42 -12.47 -11.17 -8.64
C PHE A 42 -12.55 -11.09 -10.16
N THR A 43 -12.76 -9.89 -10.67
CA THR A 43 -12.65 -9.57 -12.09
C THR A 43 -11.80 -8.31 -12.23
N LEU A 44 -10.69 -8.41 -12.96
CA LEU A 44 -9.81 -7.27 -13.19
C LEU A 44 -10.61 -6.09 -13.76
N ALA A 45 -10.32 -4.90 -13.25
CA ALA A 45 -11.06 -3.68 -13.56
C ALA A 45 -10.18 -2.59 -14.14
N GLY A 46 -10.80 -1.69 -14.92
CA GLY A 46 -10.13 -0.52 -15.45
C GLY A 46 -8.86 -0.86 -16.23
N ASN A 47 -7.81 -0.10 -16.02
CA ASN A 47 -6.53 -0.31 -16.71
C ASN A 47 -5.85 -1.63 -16.34
N PHE A 48 -6.20 -2.23 -15.21
CA PHE A 48 -5.63 -3.51 -14.79
C PHE A 48 -6.16 -4.68 -15.61
N ALA A 49 -7.31 -4.54 -16.27
CA ALA A 49 -7.91 -5.61 -17.07
C ALA A 49 -7.05 -6.03 -18.27
N ALA A 50 -6.14 -5.16 -18.71
CA ALA A 50 -5.25 -5.45 -19.83
C ALA A 50 -3.97 -6.20 -19.44
N TYR A 51 -3.69 -6.33 -18.15
CA TYR A 51 -2.46 -6.98 -17.70
C TYR A 51 -2.59 -8.51 -17.72
N PRO A 52 -1.52 -9.23 -18.13
CA PRO A 52 -1.54 -10.68 -18.25
C PRO A 52 -1.33 -11.37 -16.90
N VAL A 53 -2.23 -11.16 -15.96
CA VAL A 53 -2.16 -11.73 -14.61
C VAL A 53 -3.43 -12.50 -14.29
N THR A 54 -3.33 -13.45 -13.36
CA THR A 54 -4.48 -14.19 -12.82
C THR A 54 -4.64 -13.88 -11.35
N LEU A 55 -5.90 -13.90 -10.88
CA LEU A 55 -6.25 -13.64 -9.48
C LEU A 55 -6.82 -14.89 -8.80
N GLU A 56 -6.73 -16.05 -9.46
CA GLU A 56 -7.31 -17.29 -8.96
C GLU A 56 -6.24 -18.26 -8.50
N ASN A 57 -6.55 -19.00 -7.42
CA ASN A 57 -5.73 -20.09 -6.91
C ASN A 57 -4.28 -19.71 -6.61
N LEU A 58 -4.09 -18.52 -6.04
CA LEU A 58 -2.76 -18.04 -5.71
C LEU A 58 -2.40 -18.42 -4.28
N THR A 59 -1.14 -18.84 -4.09
CA THR A 59 -0.55 -19.00 -2.76
C THR A 59 -0.26 -17.63 -2.14
N ALA A 60 0.04 -17.60 -0.83
CA ALA A 60 0.43 -16.35 -0.16
C ALA A 60 1.67 -15.72 -0.82
N ALA A 61 2.66 -16.54 -1.20
CA ALA A 61 3.86 -16.05 -1.88
C ALA A 61 3.53 -15.47 -3.26
N GLU A 62 2.59 -16.09 -3.98
CA GLU A 62 2.16 -15.60 -5.28
C GLU A 62 1.39 -14.29 -5.18
N TRP A 63 0.57 -14.11 -4.14
CA TRP A 63 -0.09 -12.84 -3.87
C TRP A 63 0.93 -11.72 -3.61
N THR A 64 1.97 -12.02 -2.83
CA THR A 64 3.05 -11.06 -2.56
C THR A 64 3.77 -10.66 -3.85
N ALA A 65 4.11 -11.64 -4.69
CA ALA A 65 4.78 -11.40 -5.97
C ALA A 65 3.88 -10.60 -6.92
N LEU A 66 2.57 -10.90 -6.92
CA LEU A 66 1.61 -10.19 -7.76
C LEU A 66 1.50 -8.72 -7.38
N ALA A 67 1.52 -8.41 -6.08
CA ALA A 67 1.51 -7.02 -5.62
C ALA A 67 2.69 -6.24 -6.20
N GLU A 68 3.88 -6.82 -6.20
CA GLU A 68 5.06 -6.17 -6.78
C GLU A 68 4.96 -6.03 -8.30
N THR A 69 4.46 -7.06 -8.98
CA THR A 69 4.24 -7.02 -10.43
C THR A 69 3.26 -5.90 -10.81
N LEU A 70 2.13 -5.82 -10.12
CA LEU A 70 1.12 -4.81 -10.42
C LEU A 70 1.61 -3.40 -10.06
N ALA A 71 2.36 -3.24 -8.97
CA ALA A 71 2.97 -1.96 -8.64
C ALA A 71 3.96 -1.51 -9.72
N ALA A 72 4.74 -2.43 -10.27
CA ALA A 72 5.66 -2.14 -11.35
C ALA A 72 4.91 -1.75 -12.64
N TYR A 73 3.82 -2.43 -12.96
CA TYR A 73 2.98 -2.08 -14.11
C TYR A 73 2.36 -0.69 -13.95
N ALA A 74 1.83 -0.40 -12.76
CA ALA A 74 1.23 0.90 -12.47
C ALA A 74 2.26 2.04 -12.62
N ALA A 75 3.48 1.82 -12.16
CA ALA A 75 4.57 2.79 -12.31
C ALA A 75 4.99 2.96 -13.77
N ARG A 76 5.19 1.85 -14.49
CA ARG A 76 5.58 1.87 -15.91
C ARG A 76 4.57 2.61 -16.76
N ASP A 77 3.29 2.37 -16.53
CA ASP A 77 2.21 2.91 -17.34
C ASP A 77 1.65 4.21 -16.76
N GLU A 78 2.26 4.71 -15.69
CA GLU A 78 1.88 5.98 -15.03
C GLU A 78 0.38 6.04 -14.72
N LEU A 79 -0.15 4.96 -14.15
CA LEU A 79 -1.57 4.89 -13.83
C LEU A 79 -1.91 5.88 -12.71
N ALA A 80 -3.05 6.54 -12.86
CA ALA A 80 -3.56 7.39 -11.80
C ALA A 80 -4.14 6.52 -10.68
N PRO A 81 -3.77 6.75 -9.41
CA PRO A 81 -4.39 6.05 -8.30
C PRO A 81 -5.84 6.48 -8.11
N LEU A 82 -6.66 5.59 -7.54
CA LEU A 82 -8.02 5.93 -7.16
C LEU A 82 -8.04 6.94 -6.00
N ASP A 83 -7.13 6.77 -5.06
CA ASP A 83 -7.05 7.57 -3.84
C ASP A 83 -5.58 7.66 -3.41
N SER A 84 -5.29 8.62 -2.55
CA SER A 84 -3.94 8.82 -2.03
C SER A 84 -3.98 9.53 -0.68
N GLY A 85 -2.87 9.49 0.04
CA GLY A 85 -2.73 10.21 1.30
C GLY A 85 -1.38 9.98 1.92
N LYS A 86 -1.20 10.50 3.12
CA LYS A 86 0.03 10.36 3.91
C LYS A 86 -0.32 9.94 5.32
N THR A 87 0.54 9.15 5.93
CA THR A 87 0.37 8.81 7.35
C THR A 87 0.44 10.06 8.21
N ASP A 88 -0.38 10.09 9.25
CA ASP A 88 -0.49 11.22 10.18
C ASP A 88 0.52 11.11 11.34
N ALA A 89 0.36 11.96 12.35
CA ALA A 89 1.26 12.00 13.51
C ALA A 89 1.26 10.68 14.32
N GLN A 90 0.22 9.87 14.18
CA GLN A 90 0.12 8.56 14.81
C GLN A 90 0.59 7.43 13.88
N GLY A 91 1.07 7.74 12.67
CA GLY A 91 1.46 6.77 11.68
C GLY A 91 0.28 6.11 10.98
N THR A 92 -0.87 6.74 11.00
CA THR A 92 -2.13 6.18 10.51
C THR A 92 -2.60 6.92 9.27
N LEU A 93 -3.11 6.16 8.29
CA LEU A 93 -3.77 6.70 7.11
C LEU A 93 -5.00 5.86 6.82
N THR A 94 -6.16 6.51 6.73
CA THR A 94 -7.41 5.81 6.44
C THR A 94 -7.92 6.19 5.05
N PHE A 95 -8.29 5.18 4.26
CA PHE A 95 -9.01 5.33 3.01
C PHE A 95 -10.48 4.93 3.17
N PRO A 96 -11.44 5.63 2.55
CA PRO A 96 -11.27 6.72 1.58
C PRO A 96 -10.72 8.00 2.22
N ASN A 97 -9.91 8.70 1.46
CA ASN A 97 -9.31 9.97 1.88
C ASN A 97 -9.69 11.12 0.94
N THR A 98 -9.36 11.00 -0.35
CA THR A 98 -9.68 12.05 -1.34
C THR A 98 -10.97 11.74 -2.10
N VAL A 99 -11.46 10.51 -2.05
CA VAL A 99 -12.75 10.12 -2.64
C VAL A 99 -13.77 9.91 -1.53
N ASP A 100 -15.06 9.95 -1.89
CA ASP A 100 -16.14 9.88 -0.89
C ASP A 100 -16.29 8.50 -0.29
N ARG A 101 -16.06 7.44 -1.08
CA ARG A 101 -16.23 6.06 -0.63
C ARG A 101 -15.44 5.09 -1.48
N LEU A 102 -15.21 3.89 -0.94
CA LEU A 102 -14.62 2.76 -1.65
C LEU A 102 -15.66 1.64 -1.81
N SER A 103 -15.73 1.08 -3.02
CA SER A 103 -16.56 -0.08 -3.30
C SER A 103 -15.81 -1.37 -2.98
N PRO A 104 -16.51 -2.47 -2.66
CA PRO A 104 -15.86 -3.77 -2.49
C PRO A 104 -15.03 -4.17 -3.70
N GLY A 105 -13.87 -4.74 -3.46
CA GLY A 105 -12.96 -5.18 -4.50
C GLY A 105 -11.57 -5.50 -3.97
N LEU A 106 -10.67 -5.72 -4.92
CA LEU A 106 -9.25 -5.94 -4.64
C LEU A 106 -8.49 -4.65 -4.85
N TYR A 107 -7.72 -4.23 -3.87
CA TYR A 107 -6.97 -2.98 -3.88
C TYR A 107 -5.48 -3.25 -3.77
N LEU A 108 -4.71 -2.40 -4.45
CA LEU A 108 -3.25 -2.37 -4.35
C LEU A 108 -2.86 -1.09 -3.63
N ALA A 109 -2.11 -1.24 -2.54
CA ALA A 109 -1.56 -0.11 -1.79
C ALA A 109 -0.05 -0.02 -2.07
N VAL A 110 0.39 1.15 -2.49
CA VAL A 110 1.79 1.43 -2.82
C VAL A 110 2.29 2.57 -1.96
N GLY A 111 3.17 2.26 -1.00
CA GLY A 111 3.87 3.27 -0.21
C GLY A 111 5.09 3.76 -0.97
N LYS A 112 5.27 5.08 -0.99
CA LYS A 112 6.42 5.68 -1.65
C LYS A 112 7.63 5.64 -0.73
N LYS A 113 8.83 5.55 -1.32
CA LYS A 113 10.07 5.69 -0.57
C LYS A 113 10.04 7.00 0.20
N HIS A 114 10.37 6.95 1.48
CA HIS A 114 10.22 8.10 2.37
C HIS A 114 11.47 8.27 3.25
N THR A 115 12.00 9.49 3.28
CA THR A 115 13.16 9.83 4.10
C THR A 115 12.73 10.72 5.24
N ALA A 116 13.06 10.31 6.46
CA ALA A 116 12.73 11.07 7.67
C ALA A 116 13.71 10.72 8.79
N GLY A 117 14.13 11.72 9.57
CA GLY A 117 14.96 11.51 10.76
C GLY A 117 16.27 10.81 10.51
N GLY A 118 16.87 10.97 9.34
CA GLY A 118 18.13 10.32 8.99
C GLY A 118 18.00 8.90 8.48
N TYR A 119 16.76 8.45 8.19
CA TYR A 119 16.46 7.11 7.69
C TYR A 119 15.68 7.17 6.39
N THR A 120 15.84 6.13 5.59
CA THR A 120 15.00 5.89 4.41
C THR A 120 14.16 4.66 4.63
N TYR A 121 12.85 4.83 4.45
CA TYR A 121 11.85 3.76 4.57
C TYR A 121 11.44 3.31 3.18
N THR A 122 11.53 2.00 2.96
CA THR A 122 11.09 1.36 1.71
C THR A 122 9.99 0.39 2.04
N THR A 123 8.80 0.61 1.46
CA THR A 123 7.59 -0.13 1.79
C THR A 123 7.31 -1.15 0.71
N GLU A 124 6.99 -2.39 1.11
CA GLU A 124 6.50 -3.40 0.18
C GLU A 124 5.08 -3.04 -0.24
N PRO A 125 4.76 -3.03 -1.54
CA PRO A 125 3.37 -2.91 -1.97
C PRO A 125 2.58 -4.13 -1.52
N PHE A 126 1.29 -3.96 -1.29
CA PHE A 126 0.45 -5.08 -0.88
C PHE A 126 -0.93 -5.02 -1.53
N LEU A 127 -1.49 -6.20 -1.74
CA LEU A 127 -2.86 -6.38 -2.18
C LEU A 127 -3.73 -6.69 -0.97
N VAL A 128 -4.91 -6.12 -0.95
CA VAL A 128 -5.89 -6.37 0.10
C VAL A 128 -7.28 -6.45 -0.51
N SER A 129 -8.02 -7.48 -0.11
CA SER A 129 -9.45 -7.60 -0.45
C SER A 129 -10.25 -6.78 0.56
N LEU A 130 -11.14 -5.95 0.07
CA LEU A 130 -12.08 -5.19 0.88
C LEU A 130 -13.50 -5.54 0.42
N PRO A 131 -14.30 -6.28 1.20
CA PRO A 131 -14.01 -6.81 2.54
C PRO A 131 -13.00 -7.93 2.52
N ASN A 132 -12.36 -8.14 3.66
CA ASN A 132 -11.40 -9.22 3.87
C ASN A 132 -12.03 -10.29 4.76
N LEU A 133 -11.66 -11.55 4.51
CA LEU A 133 -12.15 -12.66 5.33
C LEU A 133 -11.24 -12.81 6.55
N GLU A 134 -11.79 -12.60 7.73
CA GLU A 134 -11.06 -12.70 9.00
C GLU A 134 -11.91 -13.51 9.98
N ASN A 135 -11.34 -14.58 10.50
CA ASN A 135 -12.05 -15.48 11.42
C ASN A 135 -13.42 -15.93 10.88
N ASP A 136 -13.45 -16.32 9.61
CA ASP A 136 -14.65 -16.78 8.90
C ASP A 136 -15.77 -15.73 8.78
N ALA A 137 -15.43 -14.46 8.92
CA ALA A 137 -16.37 -13.34 8.75
C ALA A 137 -15.81 -12.30 7.79
N TRP A 138 -16.69 -11.66 7.04
CA TRP A 138 -16.31 -10.56 6.16
C TRP A 138 -16.16 -9.28 6.97
N VAL A 139 -14.95 -8.71 6.94
CA VAL A 139 -14.59 -7.46 7.61
C VAL A 139 -14.51 -6.37 6.56
N TYR A 140 -15.35 -5.33 6.70
CA TYR A 140 -15.46 -4.23 5.73
C TYR A 140 -14.61 -3.03 6.11
N ASP A 141 -14.06 -3.01 7.33
CA ASP A 141 -13.17 -1.98 7.83
C ASP A 141 -11.86 -2.66 8.23
N VAL A 142 -10.91 -2.72 7.31
CA VAL A 142 -9.69 -3.50 7.43
C VAL A 142 -8.54 -2.62 7.87
N THR A 143 -7.72 -3.12 8.80
CA THR A 143 -6.47 -2.49 9.22
C THR A 143 -5.30 -3.31 8.71
N ALA A 144 -4.32 -2.65 8.10
CA ALA A 144 -3.13 -3.28 7.57
C ALA A 144 -1.87 -2.59 8.07
N SER A 145 -0.85 -3.37 8.38
CA SER A 145 0.49 -2.89 8.75
C SER A 145 1.46 -3.32 7.66
N PRO A 146 1.88 -2.41 6.77
CA PRO A 146 2.71 -2.79 5.64
C PRO A 146 4.10 -3.23 6.07
N LYS A 147 4.63 -4.22 5.39
CA LYS A 147 6.02 -4.63 5.56
C LYS A 147 6.93 -3.58 4.95
N HIS A 148 8.02 -3.29 5.64
CA HIS A 148 8.96 -2.29 5.18
C HIS A 148 10.37 -2.60 5.68
N THR A 149 11.34 -1.94 5.06
CA THR A 149 12.72 -1.89 5.53
C THR A 149 13.09 -0.45 5.84
N ARG A 150 14.00 -0.28 6.77
CA ARG A 150 14.55 1.03 7.12
C ARG A 150 16.07 0.97 7.04
N THR A 151 16.66 1.88 6.31
CA THR A 151 18.10 2.00 6.23
C THR A 151 18.53 3.37 6.77
N GLU A 152 19.64 3.38 7.50
CA GLU A 152 20.22 4.62 7.98
C GLU A 152 20.91 5.33 6.81
N ASN A 153 20.60 6.61 6.64
CA ASN A 153 21.23 7.39 5.60
C ASN A 153 22.67 7.73 6.02
N PRO A 154 23.63 7.72 5.06
CA PRO A 154 24.96 8.17 5.38
C PRO A 154 24.92 9.66 5.76
N PRO A 155 25.78 10.11 6.70
CA PRO A 155 25.82 11.52 7.06
C PRO A 155 26.26 12.35 5.86
N SER A 156 25.66 13.54 5.72
CA SER A 156 26.08 14.49 4.70
C SER A 156 27.49 14.98 4.99
N PRO A 157 28.32 15.22 3.97
CA PRO A 157 29.61 15.86 4.19
C PRO A 157 29.43 17.21 4.89
N SER A 158 30.18 17.44 5.96
CA SER A 158 30.14 18.71 6.67
C SER A 158 31.17 19.68 6.10
N GLU A 159 30.97 20.97 6.36
CA GLU A 159 31.95 22.00 6.06
C GLU A 159 33.31 21.65 6.67
N ASP A 160 33.33 21.23 7.94
CA ASP A 160 34.55 20.87 8.63
C ASP A 160 35.27 19.73 7.95
N THR A 161 34.56 18.74 7.48
CA THR A 161 35.17 17.60 6.80
C THR A 161 35.83 18.05 5.50
N VAL A 162 35.16 18.91 4.75
CA VAL A 162 35.71 19.46 3.51
C VAL A 162 36.93 20.33 3.78
N ASP A 163 36.82 21.22 4.77
CA ASP A 163 37.89 22.11 5.13
C ASP A 163 39.15 21.37 5.55
N ARG A 164 38.98 20.32 6.34
CA ARG A 164 40.13 19.51 6.77
C ARG A 164 40.85 18.87 5.60
N ARG A 165 40.15 18.47 4.58
CA ARG A 165 40.77 17.90 3.39
C ARG A 165 41.47 18.94 2.55
N VAL A 166 40.95 20.13 2.51
CA VAL A 166 41.52 21.21 1.75
C VAL A 166 42.81 21.72 2.40
N ILE A 167 42.82 21.82 3.71
CA ILE A 167 43.95 22.37 4.45
C ILE A 167 45.17 21.48 4.32
N LYS A 168 45.02 20.22 4.15
CA LYS A 168 46.16 19.32 3.96
C LYS A 168 46.81 19.47 2.60
#